data_7d64f7954349b5474484f9f9dfa3136f
#
_entry.id   7d64f7954349b5474484f9f9dfa3136f
#
_cell.length_a   1.000
_cell.length_b   1.000
_cell.length_c   1.000
_cell.angle_alpha   90.00
_cell.angle_beta   90.00
_cell.angle_gamma   90.00
#
_symmetry.space_group_name_H-M   'P 1'
#
loop_
_entity.id
_entity.type
_entity.pdbx_description
1 polymer ?
#
loop_
_entity_poly.entity_id
_entity_poly.type
_entity_poly.pdbx_seq_one_letter_code
_entity_poly.pdbx_strand_id
1 'polypeptide(L)'
;MKHSILTFFLSLILGTTLANGAVITVGSGESIQTAVDGAAVGDEIVLTYPGQYVGNVTVNGKGLTIRSLNQALTSVLGNFSVTGLTAGKEMNFQSFNFSGDLNCTGAGILRVKDVQIGNSLIGSGLAKIVLQDVEIMNSLSATQVTDCYIRRSTITETANIEGNQDANGNPTRFVFLQSTIKEKLTSTTAKSWIGYSNLEESYLEGTLEIVKNVFYGKMHDNTGGIGIDLNGTNTTANVHNNKIWGFREDDSGTLNNQSIGIRISGNAKANIFNNQISENYDTRGNGTEIYSGIGIYVISTAGTKIFGNLLYNNGVNGDSDTGAANIWAPAQNVTIAYNAMIAYSTSGLVRGGAENHAMVNSTTAADLVDKGHPDATHQDKDGSRNDIGRSGGRNYLTNVTTTDGPIPISFTADPLAVPIGGTVTIESTGATIK
;
A
#
# COMPACT_ATOMS: atom_id res chain seq x y z
N MET A 1 73.45 28.24 -6.24
CA MET A 1 72.53 28.73 -5.26
C MET A 1 71.13 28.56 -5.76
N LYS A 2 70.40 27.56 -5.27
CA LYS A 2 69.01 27.31 -5.64
C LYS A 2 68.14 27.80 -4.47
N HIS A 3 67.33 28.80 -4.72
CA HIS A 3 66.35 29.29 -3.75
C HIS A 3 65.06 28.47 -3.92
N SER A 4 64.75 27.71 -2.90
CA SER A 4 63.46 27.06 -2.78
C SER A 4 62.42 28.04 -2.17
N ILE A 5 61.41 28.37 -2.95
CA ILE A 5 60.27 29.15 -2.47
C ILE A 5 59.28 28.15 -1.86
N LEU A 6 59.13 28.20 -0.54
CA LEU A 6 58.14 27.41 0.21
C LEU A 6 56.81 28.18 0.19
N THR A 7 55.90 27.76 -0.68
CA THR A 7 54.54 28.34 -0.70
C THR A 7 53.69 27.70 0.38
N PHE A 8 53.34 28.48 1.38
CA PHE A 8 52.43 28.09 2.48
C PHE A 8 51.01 28.18 1.95
N PHE A 9 50.38 27.05 1.64
CA PHE A 9 48.94 26.98 1.43
C PHE A 9 48.23 27.04 2.79
N LEU A 10 47.73 28.20 3.15
CA LEU A 10 46.77 28.36 4.25
C LEU A 10 45.41 27.88 3.78
N SER A 11 45.08 26.59 3.97
CA SER A 11 43.75 26.07 3.75
C SER A 11 42.81 26.65 4.83
N LEU A 12 42.05 27.65 4.42
CA LEU A 12 40.92 28.17 5.20
C LEU A 12 39.86 27.09 5.25
N ILE A 13 39.88 26.26 6.29
CA ILE A 13 38.78 25.36 6.61
C ILE A 13 37.63 26.27 7.08
N LEU A 14 36.76 26.65 6.13
CA LEU A 14 35.43 27.12 6.48
C LEU A 14 34.71 25.95 7.14
N GLY A 15 34.77 25.91 8.47
CA GLY A 15 33.90 25.05 9.24
C GLY A 15 32.45 25.48 8.95
N THR A 16 31.77 24.73 8.09
CA THR A 16 30.32 24.77 8.04
C THR A 16 29.84 24.25 9.40
N THR A 17 29.65 25.17 10.34
CA THR A 17 28.81 24.86 11.50
C THR A 17 27.49 24.41 10.94
N LEU A 18 27.16 23.14 11.08
CA LEU A 18 25.78 22.67 10.96
C LEU A 18 25.01 23.50 12.00
N ALA A 19 24.39 24.57 11.54
CA ALA A 19 23.52 25.37 12.38
C ALA A 19 22.37 24.43 12.77
N ASN A 20 22.44 23.85 13.96
CA ASN A 20 21.24 23.28 14.57
C ASN A 20 20.24 24.43 14.66
N GLY A 21 19.03 24.23 14.11
CA GLY A 21 17.99 25.22 14.20
C GLY A 21 17.73 25.62 15.66
N ALA A 22 17.29 26.84 15.87
CA ALA A 22 16.91 27.31 17.19
C ALA A 22 15.71 26.52 17.72
N VAL A 23 15.63 26.36 19.04
CA VAL A 23 14.47 25.78 19.71
C VAL A 23 13.60 26.91 20.25
N ILE A 24 12.36 26.99 19.74
CA ILE A 24 11.38 28.00 20.18
C ILE A 24 10.29 27.24 20.96
N THR A 25 10.09 27.61 22.21
CA THR A 25 9.06 27.00 23.05
C THR A 25 7.76 27.77 22.97
N VAL A 26 6.64 27.07 22.98
CA VAL A 26 5.29 27.64 23.01
C VAL A 26 4.58 27.08 24.25
N GLY A 27 4.24 27.93 25.16
CA GLY A 27 3.56 27.59 26.41
C GLY A 27 2.05 27.75 26.37
N SER A 28 1.42 27.70 27.54
CA SER A 28 -0.03 27.90 27.66
C SER A 28 -0.41 29.34 27.30
N GLY A 29 -1.43 29.46 26.41
CA GLY A 29 -1.93 30.78 25.95
C GLY A 29 -1.05 31.46 24.91
N GLU A 30 0.06 30.89 24.53
CA GLU A 30 0.92 31.41 23.47
C GLU A 30 0.47 30.93 22.09
N SER A 31 0.79 31.70 21.05
CA SER A 31 0.40 31.42 19.67
C SER A 31 1.47 30.61 18.94
N ILE A 32 1.08 29.43 18.41
CA ILE A 32 1.95 28.66 17.51
C ILE A 32 2.28 29.49 16.25
N GLN A 33 1.32 30.26 15.72
CA GLN A 33 1.55 31.09 14.54
C GLN A 33 2.64 32.14 14.79
N THR A 34 2.62 32.80 15.94
CA THR A 34 3.67 33.76 16.30
C THR A 34 5.06 33.12 16.35
N ALA A 35 5.15 31.91 16.91
CA ALA A 35 6.40 31.15 16.90
C ALA A 35 6.86 30.77 15.49
N VAL A 36 5.91 30.31 14.63
CA VAL A 36 6.18 30.03 13.22
C VAL A 36 6.65 31.26 12.47
N ASP A 37 6.04 32.42 12.68
CA ASP A 37 6.41 33.66 12.00
C ASP A 37 7.84 34.09 12.33
N GLY A 38 8.22 33.97 13.61
CA GLY A 38 9.56 34.28 14.09
C GLY A 38 10.64 33.25 13.77
N ALA A 39 10.27 32.01 13.43
CA ALA A 39 11.21 30.93 13.19
C ALA A 39 11.99 31.06 11.88
N ALA A 40 13.26 30.70 11.89
CA ALA A 40 14.07 30.50 10.69
C ALA A 40 13.87 29.10 10.11
N VAL A 41 14.36 28.88 8.87
CA VAL A 41 14.35 27.55 8.25
C VAL A 41 15.21 26.58 9.08
N GLY A 42 14.64 25.44 9.41
CA GLY A 42 15.29 24.39 10.20
C GLY A 42 15.09 24.52 11.71
N ASP A 43 14.41 25.57 12.16
CA ASP A 43 14.11 25.73 13.59
C ASP A 43 13.09 24.68 14.07
N GLU A 44 13.11 24.45 15.37
CA GLU A 44 12.22 23.54 16.08
C GLU A 44 11.27 24.32 17.00
N ILE A 45 9.97 24.13 16.81
CA ILE A 45 8.92 24.69 17.67
C ILE A 45 8.43 23.58 18.60
N VAL A 46 8.58 23.80 19.90
CA VAL A 46 8.28 22.84 20.95
C VAL A 46 7.05 23.27 21.73
N LEU A 47 5.96 22.49 21.60
CA LEU A 47 4.73 22.69 22.36
C LEU A 47 4.90 22.09 23.75
N THR A 48 4.96 22.94 24.77
CA THR A 48 5.27 22.54 26.16
C THR A 48 4.03 22.39 27.04
N TYR A 49 2.89 22.95 26.63
CA TYR A 49 1.65 22.88 27.39
C TYR A 49 0.89 21.57 27.08
N PRO A 50 0.59 20.74 28.09
CA PRO A 50 -0.22 19.54 27.93
C PRO A 50 -1.71 19.89 27.90
N GLY A 51 -2.16 20.56 26.85
CA GLY A 51 -3.52 21.03 26.69
C GLY A 51 -3.80 21.50 25.27
N GLN A 52 -4.79 22.35 25.13
CA GLN A 52 -5.28 22.79 23.83
C GLN A 52 -4.69 24.14 23.42
N TYR A 53 -4.07 24.18 22.26
CA TYR A 53 -3.77 25.40 21.52
C TYR A 53 -4.88 25.67 20.53
N VAL A 54 -5.20 26.94 20.30
CA VAL A 54 -6.31 27.35 19.41
C VAL A 54 -5.79 28.24 18.30
N GLY A 55 -6.19 27.92 17.07
CA GLY A 55 -5.92 28.73 15.89
C GLY A 55 -5.32 27.94 14.73
N ASN A 56 -5.53 28.44 13.54
CA ASN A 56 -4.91 27.91 12.33
C ASN A 56 -3.44 28.32 12.28
N VAL A 57 -2.59 27.46 11.73
CA VAL A 57 -1.16 27.70 11.57
C VAL A 57 -0.80 27.65 10.08
N THR A 58 -0.14 28.68 9.61
CA THR A 58 0.35 28.80 8.23
C THR A 58 1.88 28.88 8.21
N VAL A 59 2.52 28.00 7.46
CA VAL A 59 3.97 27.97 7.25
C VAL A 59 4.24 28.26 5.77
N ASN A 60 4.94 29.35 5.46
CA ASN A 60 5.24 29.77 4.10
C ASN A 60 6.71 29.56 3.73
N GLY A 61 6.99 28.70 2.75
CA GLY A 61 8.32 28.53 2.14
C GLY A 61 9.43 27.98 3.03
N LYS A 62 9.14 27.66 4.29
CA LYS A 62 10.15 27.20 5.25
C LYS A 62 9.88 25.76 5.73
N GLY A 63 10.97 25.01 5.89
CA GLY A 63 10.95 23.74 6.61
C GLY A 63 11.17 23.96 8.09
N LEU A 64 10.33 23.38 8.93
CA LEU A 64 10.35 23.49 10.38
C LEU A 64 10.06 22.12 11.00
N THR A 65 10.44 21.96 12.26
CA THR A 65 9.93 20.88 13.09
C THR A 65 8.96 21.45 14.13
N ILE A 66 7.72 20.93 14.16
CA ILE A 66 6.76 21.26 15.23
C ILE A 66 6.49 19.96 16.00
N ARG A 67 6.80 19.95 17.27
CA ARG A 67 6.56 18.78 18.11
C ARG A 67 6.04 19.13 19.49
N SER A 68 5.41 18.17 20.16
CA SER A 68 5.04 18.27 21.56
C SER A 68 5.99 17.49 22.46
N LEU A 69 6.19 17.98 23.68
CA LEU A 69 6.81 17.23 24.76
C LEU A 69 5.85 16.25 25.45
N ASN A 70 4.53 16.47 25.31
CA ASN A 70 3.50 15.79 26.08
C ASN A 70 2.65 14.82 25.22
N GLN A 71 3.11 14.48 24.01
CA GLN A 71 2.46 13.55 23.10
C GLN A 71 0.93 13.76 22.98
N ALA A 72 0.14 12.72 23.22
CA ALA A 72 -1.32 12.71 23.06
C ALA A 72 -2.07 13.71 23.96
N LEU A 73 -1.44 14.31 24.94
CA LEU A 73 -2.07 15.32 25.80
C LEU A 73 -2.10 16.71 25.15
N THR A 74 -1.30 16.93 24.11
CA THR A 74 -1.28 18.20 23.38
C THR A 74 -2.19 18.11 22.15
N SER A 75 -3.11 19.05 22.04
CA SER A 75 -3.98 19.18 20.89
C SER A 75 -3.96 20.61 20.32
N VAL A 76 -4.18 20.71 19.01
CA VAL A 76 -4.35 21.99 18.31
C VAL A 76 -5.75 22.03 17.69
N LEU A 77 -6.57 22.98 18.11
CA LEU A 77 -7.88 23.23 17.53
C LEU A 77 -7.72 24.17 16.33
N GLY A 78 -7.56 23.58 15.15
CA GLY A 78 -7.35 24.32 13.91
C GLY A 78 -6.69 23.48 12.80
N ASN A 79 -6.41 24.15 11.69
CA ASN A 79 -5.76 23.57 10.51
C ASN A 79 -4.29 23.93 10.46
N PHE A 80 -3.50 23.08 9.82
CA PHE A 80 -2.13 23.42 9.40
C PHE A 80 -2.07 23.57 7.88
N SER A 81 -1.51 24.69 7.41
CA SER A 81 -1.28 24.96 6.00
C SER A 81 0.18 25.25 5.73
N VAL A 82 0.85 24.37 5.02
CA VAL A 82 2.24 24.53 4.59
C VAL A 82 2.25 24.83 3.11
N THR A 83 2.70 26.01 2.71
CA THR A 83 2.69 26.44 1.32
C THR A 83 4.08 26.73 0.80
N GLY A 84 4.35 26.33 -0.45
CA GLY A 84 5.61 26.65 -1.12
C GLY A 84 6.84 26.01 -0.45
N LEU A 85 6.70 24.82 0.15
CA LEU A 85 7.83 24.11 0.73
C LEU A 85 8.87 23.80 -0.35
N THR A 86 10.04 24.41 -0.26
CA THR A 86 11.05 24.32 -1.32
C THR A 86 11.80 22.99 -1.30
N ALA A 87 12.36 22.59 -2.45
CA ALA A 87 13.15 21.37 -2.58
C ALA A 87 14.27 21.29 -1.52
N GLY A 88 14.45 20.11 -0.94
CA GLY A 88 15.44 19.85 0.10
C GLY A 88 15.08 20.39 1.50
N LYS A 89 13.92 21.04 1.65
CA LYS A 89 13.40 21.44 2.97
C LYS A 89 12.43 20.39 3.49
N GLU A 90 12.44 20.25 4.82
CA GLU A 90 11.56 19.30 5.51
C GLU A 90 10.61 20.03 6.46
N MET A 91 9.33 19.65 6.40
CA MET A 91 8.33 20.01 7.40
C MET A 91 8.00 18.78 8.22
N ASN A 92 8.24 18.85 9.52
CA ASN A 92 8.07 17.74 10.44
C ASN A 92 6.99 18.08 11.48
N PHE A 93 6.01 17.18 11.64
CA PHE A 93 5.00 17.20 12.70
C PHE A 93 5.19 15.96 13.57
N GLN A 94 5.29 16.15 14.90
CA GLN A 94 5.57 15.02 15.78
C GLN A 94 4.85 15.13 17.13
N SER A 95 4.23 14.04 17.54
CA SER A 95 3.75 13.78 18.90
C SER A 95 2.71 14.78 19.42
N PHE A 96 1.73 15.15 18.61
CA PHE A 96 0.55 15.92 19.02
C PHE A 96 -0.62 15.67 18.07
N ASN A 97 -1.82 16.09 18.48
CA ASN A 97 -3.03 15.92 17.70
C ASN A 97 -3.54 17.27 17.21
N PHE A 98 -4.25 17.30 16.09
CA PHE A 98 -4.99 18.49 15.66
C PHE A 98 -6.32 18.13 15.02
N SER A 99 -7.30 19.02 15.19
CA SER A 99 -8.70 18.74 14.85
C SER A 99 -9.05 18.95 13.39
N GLY A 100 -8.22 19.70 12.66
CA GLY A 100 -8.50 20.12 11.29
C GLY A 100 -7.69 19.38 10.25
N ASP A 101 -7.52 20.05 9.09
CA ASP A 101 -6.73 19.54 7.96
C ASP A 101 -5.25 19.82 8.10
N LEU A 102 -4.44 18.95 7.48
CA LEU A 102 -3.06 19.25 7.13
C LEU A 102 -2.94 19.39 5.61
N ASN A 103 -2.73 20.61 5.15
CA ASN A 103 -2.47 20.91 3.75
C ASN A 103 -0.98 21.22 3.56
N CYS A 104 -0.30 20.53 2.64
CA CYS A 104 1.12 20.75 2.37
C CYS A 104 1.39 20.80 0.86
N THR A 105 1.94 21.92 0.37
CA THR A 105 2.26 22.10 -1.06
C THR A 105 3.71 22.53 -1.25
N GLY A 106 4.29 22.14 -2.37
CA GLY A 106 5.66 22.50 -2.74
C GLY A 106 6.50 21.33 -3.18
N ALA A 107 7.82 21.50 -3.28
CA ALA A 107 8.76 20.47 -3.73
C ALA A 107 9.60 19.84 -2.60
N GLY A 108 9.26 20.10 -1.34
CA GLY A 108 9.98 19.60 -0.18
C GLY A 108 9.49 18.26 0.34
N ILE A 109 9.81 17.98 1.59
CA ILE A 109 9.48 16.71 2.26
C ILE A 109 8.54 17.00 3.43
N LEU A 110 7.42 16.28 3.50
CA LEU A 110 6.52 16.25 4.64
C LEU A 110 6.74 14.97 5.45
N ARG A 111 7.00 15.12 6.75
CA ARG A 111 7.05 14.00 7.70
C ARG A 111 6.03 14.22 8.80
N VAL A 112 5.26 13.19 9.09
CA VAL A 112 4.29 13.18 10.18
C VAL A 112 4.51 11.90 10.99
N LYS A 113 4.71 12.06 12.28
CA LYS A 113 4.98 10.94 13.17
C LYS A 113 4.25 11.10 14.51
N ASP A 114 3.61 10.02 14.97
CA ASP A 114 2.87 9.98 16.24
C ASP A 114 1.83 11.12 16.34
N VAL A 115 1.02 11.30 15.28
CA VAL A 115 0.07 12.41 15.15
C VAL A 115 -1.31 11.87 14.78
N GLN A 116 -2.35 12.44 15.38
CA GLN A 116 -3.71 12.29 14.92
C GLN A 116 -4.14 13.56 14.17
N ILE A 117 -4.61 13.38 12.94
CA ILE A 117 -5.18 14.41 12.06
C ILE A 117 -6.70 14.25 12.10
N GLY A 118 -7.39 15.23 12.68
CA GLY A 118 -8.83 15.16 12.93
C GLY A 118 -9.70 15.25 11.67
N ASN A 119 -9.14 15.67 10.54
CA ASN A 119 -9.83 15.66 9.26
C ASN A 119 -8.91 15.05 8.20
N SER A 120 -8.52 15.76 7.15
CA SER A 120 -7.79 15.21 6.00
C SER A 120 -6.34 15.67 5.93
N LEU A 121 -5.49 14.85 5.29
CA LEU A 121 -4.17 15.24 4.84
C LEU A 121 -4.16 15.41 3.32
N ILE A 122 -3.75 16.59 2.86
CA ILE A 122 -3.65 16.92 1.43
C ILE A 122 -2.20 17.33 1.14
N GLY A 123 -1.50 16.53 0.35
CA GLY A 123 -0.15 16.81 -0.12
C GLY A 123 -0.08 16.96 -1.63
N SER A 124 0.55 18.03 -2.14
CA SER A 124 0.66 18.23 -3.58
C SER A 124 2.03 18.75 -4.00
N GLY A 125 2.58 18.14 -5.06
CA GLY A 125 3.86 18.54 -5.66
C GLY A 125 5.09 18.19 -4.83
N LEU A 126 4.92 17.46 -3.72
CA LEU A 126 5.99 17.15 -2.77
C LEU A 126 6.98 16.10 -3.32
N ALA A 127 8.24 16.29 -3.01
CA ALA A 127 9.24 15.25 -3.28
C ALA A 127 8.96 13.99 -2.45
N LYS A 128 8.48 14.17 -1.21
CA LYS A 128 8.23 13.02 -0.34
C LYS A 128 7.17 13.31 0.72
N ILE A 129 6.32 12.30 0.97
CA ILE A 129 5.47 12.21 2.16
C ILE A 129 5.89 10.99 2.97
N VAL A 130 6.06 11.16 4.27
CA VAL A 130 6.34 10.07 5.21
C VAL A 130 5.36 10.14 6.37
N LEU A 131 4.51 9.13 6.49
CA LEU A 131 3.55 8.97 7.58
C LEU A 131 3.95 7.74 8.41
N GLN A 132 4.18 7.94 9.68
CA GLN A 132 4.53 6.88 10.60
C GLN A 132 3.76 7.02 11.91
N ASP A 133 3.05 5.97 12.31
CA ASP A 133 2.22 5.99 13.52
C ASP A 133 1.21 7.16 13.50
N VAL A 134 0.53 7.35 12.36
CA VAL A 134 -0.40 8.46 12.10
C VAL A 134 -1.82 7.94 11.99
N GLU A 135 -2.76 8.66 12.57
CA GLU A 135 -4.19 8.43 12.37
C GLU A 135 -4.79 9.62 11.61
N ILE A 136 -5.41 9.36 10.46
CA ILE A 136 -6.16 10.35 9.67
C ILE A 136 -7.63 9.98 9.77
N MET A 137 -8.43 10.87 10.37
CA MET A 137 -9.84 10.59 10.68
C MET A 137 -10.77 10.70 9.46
N ASN A 138 -10.29 11.23 8.35
CA ASN A 138 -11.00 11.31 7.08
C ASN A 138 -10.08 10.78 5.98
N SER A 139 -9.65 11.58 5.04
CA SER A 139 -8.99 11.14 3.80
C SER A 139 -7.54 11.57 3.69
N LEU A 140 -6.76 10.79 2.95
CA LEU A 140 -5.44 11.15 2.45
C LEU A 140 -5.51 11.43 0.95
N SER A 141 -5.06 12.60 0.52
CA SER A 141 -4.84 12.93 -0.89
C SER A 141 -3.37 13.31 -1.11
N ALA A 142 -2.67 12.54 -1.92
CA ALA A 142 -1.27 12.80 -2.29
C ALA A 142 -1.18 12.87 -3.82
N THR A 143 -1.12 14.09 -4.37
CA THR A 143 -1.11 14.33 -5.82
C THR A 143 0.24 14.87 -6.27
N GLN A 144 0.77 14.35 -7.38
CA GLN A 144 2.09 14.72 -7.91
C GLN A 144 3.23 14.57 -6.88
N VAL A 145 3.14 13.55 -6.03
CA VAL A 145 4.15 13.23 -5.02
C VAL A 145 5.09 12.19 -5.56
N THR A 146 6.42 12.42 -5.48
CA THR A 146 7.41 11.47 -5.99
C THR A 146 7.47 10.21 -5.14
N ASP A 147 7.58 10.36 -3.83
CA ASP A 147 7.66 9.24 -2.88
C ASP A 147 6.60 9.39 -1.78
N CYS A 148 5.75 8.40 -1.61
CA CYS A 148 4.79 8.34 -0.51
C CYS A 148 5.02 7.07 0.32
N TYR A 149 5.35 7.23 1.59
CA TYR A 149 5.60 6.13 2.53
C TYR A 149 4.65 6.21 3.71
N ILE A 150 3.87 5.17 3.91
CA ILE A 150 2.89 5.06 5.00
C ILE A 150 3.18 3.79 5.78
N ARG A 151 3.39 3.91 7.08
CA ARG A 151 3.68 2.77 7.94
C ARG A 151 2.97 2.90 9.28
N ARG A 152 2.41 1.79 9.79
CA ARG A 152 1.69 1.69 11.08
C ARG A 152 0.67 2.81 11.29
N SER A 153 -0.04 3.14 10.22
CA SER A 153 -0.96 4.28 10.20
C SER A 153 -2.37 3.83 9.83
N THR A 154 -3.35 4.61 10.23
CA THR A 154 -4.75 4.37 9.91
C THR A 154 -5.33 5.55 9.14
N ILE A 155 -6.02 5.27 8.05
CA ILE A 155 -6.82 6.22 7.29
C ILE A 155 -8.27 5.75 7.36
N THR A 156 -9.15 6.56 7.93
CA THR A 156 -10.52 6.11 8.26
C THR A 156 -11.44 6.08 7.04
N GLU A 157 -11.19 6.91 6.04
CA GLU A 157 -11.95 6.89 4.79
C GLU A 157 -11.04 6.48 3.63
N THR A 158 -10.83 7.36 2.67
CA THR A 158 -10.14 7.07 1.42
C THR A 158 -8.69 7.52 1.40
N ALA A 159 -7.85 6.79 0.68
CA ALA A 159 -6.51 7.25 0.31
C ALA A 159 -6.39 7.33 -1.21
N ASN A 160 -6.05 8.50 -1.72
CA ASN A 160 -5.79 8.75 -3.13
C ASN A 160 -4.34 9.17 -3.34
N ILE A 161 -3.55 8.32 -4.00
CA ILE A 161 -2.13 8.52 -4.26
C ILE A 161 -1.90 8.57 -5.77
N GLU A 162 -1.69 9.78 -6.28
CA GLU A 162 -1.54 10.01 -7.71
C GLU A 162 -0.11 10.47 -8.05
N GLY A 163 0.49 9.83 -9.05
CA GLY A 163 1.76 10.26 -9.59
C GLY A 163 2.40 9.20 -10.47
N ASN A 164 2.64 9.50 -11.74
CA ASN A 164 3.28 8.60 -12.68
C ASN A 164 4.80 8.84 -12.78
N GLN A 165 5.20 10.12 -12.77
CA GLN A 165 6.60 10.52 -12.85
C GLN A 165 6.78 11.85 -12.09
N ASP A 166 7.97 12.05 -11.53
CA ASP A 166 8.37 13.36 -11.01
C ASP A 166 8.72 14.34 -12.15
N ALA A 167 9.04 15.57 -11.81
CA ALA A 167 9.42 16.60 -12.78
C ALA A 167 10.67 16.24 -13.64
N ASN A 168 11.45 15.24 -13.23
CA ASN A 168 12.64 14.75 -13.92
C ASN A 168 12.37 13.44 -14.69
N GLY A 169 11.12 12.98 -14.75
CA GLY A 169 10.75 11.73 -15.40
C GLY A 169 11.05 10.46 -14.59
N ASN A 170 11.41 10.57 -13.30
CA ASN A 170 11.61 9.41 -12.46
C ASN A 170 10.28 8.80 -12.02
N PRO A 171 10.19 7.47 -11.94
CA PRO A 171 8.96 6.81 -11.52
C PRO A 171 8.62 7.12 -10.07
N THR A 172 7.37 7.50 -9.84
CA THR A 172 6.85 7.72 -8.50
C THR A 172 6.69 6.42 -7.74
N ARG A 173 6.85 6.47 -6.41
CA ARG A 173 6.81 5.30 -5.54
C ARG A 173 5.80 5.47 -4.41
N PHE A 174 5.02 4.44 -4.19
CA PHE A 174 4.13 4.34 -3.05
C PHE A 174 4.46 3.09 -2.22
N VAL A 175 4.61 3.25 -0.93
CA VAL A 175 4.87 2.16 0.02
C VAL A 175 3.87 2.24 1.16
N PHE A 176 3.04 1.22 1.30
CA PHE A 176 2.01 1.11 2.32
C PHE A 176 2.22 -0.18 3.11
N LEU A 177 2.63 -0.05 4.36
CA LEU A 177 3.04 -1.18 5.18
C LEU A 177 2.42 -1.12 6.58
N GLN A 178 1.97 -2.27 7.09
CA GLN A 178 1.46 -2.43 8.46
C GLN A 178 0.39 -1.38 8.81
N SER A 179 -0.44 -1.03 7.86
CA SER A 179 -1.36 0.10 7.95
C SER A 179 -2.79 -0.32 7.62
N THR A 180 -3.74 0.56 7.88
CA THR A 180 -5.16 0.28 7.63
C THR A 180 -5.78 1.40 6.83
N ILE A 181 -6.57 1.05 5.80
CA ILE A 181 -7.52 1.95 5.12
C ILE A 181 -8.89 1.30 5.24
N LYS A 182 -9.85 2.03 5.82
CA LYS A 182 -11.17 1.48 6.14
C LYS A 182 -12.20 1.62 5.01
N GLU A 183 -11.84 2.29 3.91
CA GLU A 183 -12.69 2.36 2.72
C GLU A 183 -11.88 2.01 1.48
N LYS A 184 -11.42 2.99 0.71
CA LYS A 184 -10.81 2.74 -0.59
C LYS A 184 -9.41 3.31 -0.72
N LEU A 185 -8.49 2.50 -1.24
CA LEU A 185 -7.19 2.92 -1.74
C LEU A 185 -7.25 3.10 -3.25
N THR A 186 -6.92 4.28 -3.74
CA THR A 186 -6.62 4.51 -5.15
C THR A 186 -5.14 4.84 -5.30
N SER A 187 -4.42 4.10 -6.15
CA SER A 187 -3.02 4.39 -6.46
C SER A 187 -2.76 4.28 -7.95
N THR A 188 -2.30 5.37 -8.54
CA THR A 188 -1.88 5.46 -9.94
C THR A 188 -0.38 5.79 -10.04
N THR A 189 0.41 5.25 -9.13
CA THR A 189 1.87 5.47 -9.07
C THR A 189 2.62 4.48 -9.95
N ALA A 190 3.79 4.85 -10.44
CA ALA A 190 4.59 3.97 -11.28
C ALA A 190 5.03 2.69 -10.57
N LYS A 191 5.29 2.75 -9.26
CA LYS A 191 5.65 1.58 -8.44
C LYS A 191 4.96 1.62 -7.09
N SER A 192 4.27 0.54 -6.71
CA SER A 192 3.64 0.40 -5.39
C SER A 192 4.03 -0.89 -4.69
N TRP A 193 4.27 -0.78 -3.39
CA TRP A 193 4.42 -1.91 -2.47
C TRP A 193 3.36 -1.80 -1.39
N ILE A 194 2.45 -2.76 -1.35
CA ILE A 194 1.35 -2.82 -0.39
C ILE A 194 1.51 -4.12 0.39
N GLY A 195 1.82 -4.03 1.66
CA GLY A 195 2.13 -5.22 2.43
C GLY A 195 1.74 -5.17 3.90
N TYR A 196 1.39 -6.33 4.45
CA TYR A 196 1.07 -6.53 5.88
C TYR A 196 -0.03 -5.60 6.42
N SER A 197 -0.97 -5.23 5.58
CA SER A 197 -1.93 -4.17 5.81
C SER A 197 -3.37 -4.68 5.74
N ASN A 198 -4.30 -3.89 6.28
CA ASN A 198 -5.73 -4.15 6.20
C ASN A 198 -6.37 -3.12 5.27
N LEU A 199 -7.10 -3.58 4.27
CA LEU A 199 -7.77 -2.73 3.29
C LEU A 199 -9.19 -3.25 3.04
N GLU A 200 -10.10 -2.35 2.68
CA GLU A 200 -11.41 -2.76 2.16
C GLU A 200 -11.30 -2.91 0.64
N GLU A 201 -11.21 -1.82 -0.09
CA GLU A 201 -11.14 -1.83 -1.54
C GLU A 201 -9.86 -1.20 -2.05
N SER A 202 -9.42 -1.58 -3.26
CA SER A 202 -8.32 -0.92 -3.91
C SER A 202 -8.49 -0.84 -5.43
N TYR A 203 -8.12 0.30 -6.01
CA TYR A 203 -7.95 0.54 -7.44
C TYR A 203 -6.49 0.88 -7.70
N LEU A 204 -5.79 0.08 -8.48
CA LEU A 204 -4.34 0.12 -8.56
C LEU A 204 -3.83 0.06 -10.00
N GLU A 205 -2.91 0.97 -10.33
CA GLU A 205 -2.18 1.00 -11.60
C GLU A 205 -0.67 1.07 -11.36
N GLY A 206 0.12 0.62 -12.34
CA GLY A 206 1.58 0.66 -12.31
C GLY A 206 2.24 -0.69 -12.05
N THR A 207 3.47 -0.68 -11.58
CA THR A 207 4.19 -1.90 -11.18
C THR A 207 3.94 -2.17 -9.69
N LEU A 208 3.29 -3.29 -9.39
CA LEU A 208 2.68 -3.53 -8.09
C LEU A 208 3.23 -4.81 -7.44
N GLU A 209 3.56 -4.69 -6.16
CA GLU A 209 3.80 -5.84 -5.28
C GLU A 209 2.79 -5.77 -4.13
N ILE A 210 1.85 -6.72 -4.08
CA ILE A 210 0.75 -6.77 -3.13
C ILE A 210 0.87 -8.05 -2.32
N VAL A 211 1.37 -7.94 -1.10
CA VAL A 211 1.78 -9.10 -0.32
C VAL A 211 1.29 -9.10 1.12
N LYS A 212 0.76 -10.24 1.55
CA LYS A 212 0.39 -10.51 2.93
C LYS A 212 -0.58 -9.49 3.56
N ASN A 213 -1.49 -8.99 2.76
CA ASN A 213 -2.55 -8.11 3.22
C ASN A 213 -3.81 -8.91 3.56
N VAL A 214 -4.70 -8.24 4.27
CA VAL A 214 -6.09 -8.65 4.44
C VAL A 214 -6.96 -7.63 3.73
N PHE A 215 -7.65 -8.06 2.67
CA PHE A 215 -8.72 -7.31 2.03
C PHE A 215 -10.04 -7.90 2.53
N TYR A 216 -10.90 -7.05 3.07
CA TYR A 216 -12.19 -7.50 3.57
C TYR A 216 -13.30 -6.55 3.12
N GLY A 217 -14.33 -7.14 2.50
CA GLY A 217 -15.53 -6.40 2.13
C GLY A 217 -16.39 -6.14 3.36
N LYS A 218 -17.01 -4.98 3.42
CA LYS A 218 -18.17 -4.77 4.28
C LYS A 218 -19.39 -5.34 3.57
N MET A 219 -20.37 -5.83 4.35
CA MET A 219 -21.74 -5.91 3.85
C MET A 219 -22.20 -4.45 3.68
N HIS A 220 -21.99 -3.91 2.48
CA HIS A 220 -22.49 -2.58 2.16
C HIS A 220 -23.91 -2.68 1.66
N ASP A 221 -24.76 -1.87 2.21
CA ASP A 221 -26.07 -1.57 1.66
C ASP A 221 -25.86 -1.09 0.21
N ASN A 222 -26.00 -1.96 -0.76
CA ASN A 222 -26.22 -1.69 -2.20
C ASN A 222 -25.06 -1.44 -3.14
N THR A 223 -23.80 -1.53 -2.80
CA THR A 223 -22.77 -1.07 -3.73
C THR A 223 -21.75 -2.10 -4.18
N GLY A 224 -21.87 -3.39 -3.87
CA GLY A 224 -20.85 -4.38 -4.24
C GLY A 224 -19.42 -3.83 -3.99
N GLY A 225 -18.42 -4.67 -3.93
CA GLY A 225 -17.06 -4.22 -3.71
C GLY A 225 -16.06 -5.02 -4.53
N ILE A 226 -14.92 -4.40 -4.85
CA ILE A 226 -13.80 -5.07 -5.49
C ILE A 226 -12.60 -4.95 -4.56
N GLY A 227 -12.16 -6.09 -4.03
CA GLY A 227 -11.04 -6.10 -3.10
C GLY A 227 -9.76 -5.54 -3.74
N ILE A 228 -9.35 -6.11 -4.86
CA ILE A 228 -8.19 -5.63 -5.63
C ILE A 228 -8.62 -5.43 -7.08
N ASP A 229 -8.62 -4.18 -7.53
CA ASP A 229 -8.88 -3.81 -8.92
C ASP A 229 -7.59 -3.37 -9.61
N LEU A 230 -7.07 -4.22 -10.47
CA LEU A 230 -5.88 -3.97 -11.29
C LEU A 230 -6.31 -3.47 -12.66
N ASN A 231 -5.96 -2.23 -12.98
CA ASN A 231 -6.35 -1.60 -14.24
C ASN A 231 -5.15 -0.90 -14.92
N GLY A 232 -5.33 -0.55 -16.18
CA GLY A 232 -4.35 0.23 -16.94
C GLY A 232 -3.42 -0.60 -17.83
N THR A 233 -3.05 -0.03 -18.97
CA THR A 233 -2.25 -0.69 -20.01
C THR A 233 -0.80 -0.98 -19.60
N ASN A 234 -0.27 -0.25 -18.63
CA ASN A 234 1.10 -0.40 -18.13
C ASN A 234 1.14 -1.10 -16.76
N THR A 235 0.00 -1.63 -16.30
CA THR A 235 -0.06 -2.27 -14.99
C THR A 235 0.53 -3.67 -15.06
N THR A 236 1.48 -3.93 -14.16
CA THR A 236 2.04 -5.26 -13.91
C THR A 236 2.02 -5.53 -12.42
N ALA A 237 1.43 -6.64 -12.00
CA ALA A 237 1.21 -6.92 -10.59
C ALA A 237 1.66 -8.32 -10.18
N ASN A 238 2.29 -8.42 -9.01
CA ASN A 238 2.38 -9.66 -8.24
C ASN A 238 1.44 -9.54 -7.05
N VAL A 239 0.49 -10.45 -6.94
CA VAL A 239 -0.50 -10.49 -5.87
C VAL A 239 -0.37 -11.84 -5.16
N HIS A 240 0.20 -11.85 -3.96
CA HIS A 240 0.46 -13.12 -3.30
C HIS A 240 0.37 -13.08 -1.77
N ASN A 241 0.10 -14.24 -1.20
CA ASN A 241 -0.02 -14.46 0.25
C ASN A 241 -1.06 -13.57 0.94
N ASN A 242 -2.02 -13.03 0.20
CA ASN A 242 -3.08 -12.20 0.75
C ASN A 242 -4.27 -13.07 1.20
N LYS A 243 -5.07 -12.52 2.14
CA LYS A 243 -6.42 -12.99 2.43
C LYS A 243 -7.41 -11.97 1.88
N ILE A 244 -8.29 -12.40 0.99
CA ILE A 244 -9.27 -11.55 0.30
C ILE A 244 -10.64 -12.19 0.50
N TRP A 245 -11.56 -11.49 1.18
CA TRP A 245 -12.82 -12.12 1.56
C TRP A 245 -13.93 -11.14 1.87
N GLY A 246 -15.18 -11.63 1.77
CA GLY A 246 -16.35 -10.96 2.31
C GLY A 246 -16.85 -9.79 1.45
N PHE A 247 -16.46 -9.70 0.17
CA PHE A 247 -17.07 -8.75 -0.76
C PHE A 247 -18.44 -9.28 -1.14
N ARG A 248 -19.46 -8.69 -0.56
CA ARG A 248 -20.84 -9.17 -0.66
C ARG A 248 -21.71 -8.07 -1.24
N GLU A 249 -22.61 -8.43 -2.09
CA GLU A 249 -23.66 -7.58 -2.56
C GLU A 249 -24.95 -7.89 -1.79
N ASP A 250 -25.63 -6.85 -1.33
CA ASP A 250 -26.88 -6.96 -0.63
C ASP A 250 -28.10 -6.63 -1.54
N ASP A 251 -29.26 -7.08 -1.18
CA ASP A 251 -30.48 -7.32 -1.96
C ASP A 251 -31.23 -6.07 -2.48
N SER A 252 -30.68 -4.89 -2.48
CA SER A 252 -31.45 -3.64 -2.65
C SER A 252 -31.45 -2.99 -4.03
N GLY A 253 -31.13 -3.69 -5.11
CA GLY A 253 -31.81 -3.38 -6.37
C GLY A 253 -31.19 -2.42 -7.37
N THR A 254 -29.90 -2.13 -7.41
CA THR A 254 -29.26 -1.44 -8.56
C THR A 254 -28.33 -2.35 -9.35
N LEU A 255 -28.56 -2.41 -10.65
CA LEU A 255 -28.06 -3.44 -11.60
C LEU A 255 -26.56 -3.43 -11.93
N ASN A 256 -25.65 -2.84 -11.16
CA ASN A 256 -24.23 -2.72 -11.55
C ASN A 256 -23.23 -3.03 -10.45
N ASN A 257 -23.63 -3.66 -9.39
CA ASN A 257 -22.76 -3.89 -8.26
C ASN A 257 -22.01 -5.22 -8.41
N GLN A 258 -20.70 -5.21 -8.24
CA GLN A 258 -19.85 -6.37 -8.44
C GLN A 258 -19.25 -6.82 -7.11
N SER A 259 -19.43 -8.07 -6.72
CA SER A 259 -18.79 -8.70 -5.57
C SER A 259 -17.59 -9.50 -6.06
N ILE A 260 -16.42 -8.87 -6.13
CA ILE A 260 -15.23 -9.48 -6.74
C ILE A 260 -14.04 -9.40 -5.77
N GLY A 261 -13.37 -10.54 -5.59
CA GLY A 261 -12.13 -10.56 -4.81
C GLY A 261 -10.99 -9.82 -5.54
N ILE A 262 -10.64 -10.25 -6.75
CA ILE A 262 -9.63 -9.62 -7.61
C ILE A 262 -10.17 -9.43 -9.02
N ARG A 263 -10.08 -8.21 -9.55
CA ARG A 263 -10.38 -7.91 -10.96
C ARG A 263 -9.12 -7.50 -11.71
N ILE A 264 -8.93 -8.00 -12.92
CA ILE A 264 -7.84 -7.63 -13.82
C ILE A 264 -8.43 -7.13 -15.13
N SER A 265 -8.24 -5.84 -15.43
CA SER A 265 -8.85 -5.14 -16.56
C SER A 265 -7.86 -4.23 -17.29
N GLY A 266 -8.29 -3.51 -18.30
CA GLY A 266 -7.52 -2.47 -18.98
C GLY A 266 -6.16 -2.90 -19.55
N ASN A 267 -6.00 -4.16 -19.95
CA ASN A 267 -4.73 -4.77 -20.36
C ASN A 267 -3.65 -4.87 -19.24
N ALA A 268 -4.05 -4.84 -17.98
CA ALA A 268 -3.15 -5.15 -16.88
C ALA A 268 -2.65 -6.60 -16.95
N LYS A 269 -1.40 -6.82 -16.59
CA LYS A 269 -0.75 -8.14 -16.50
C LYS A 269 -0.56 -8.51 -15.04
N ALA A 270 -0.94 -9.72 -14.64
CA ALA A 270 -0.85 -10.13 -13.25
C ALA A 270 -0.31 -11.55 -13.05
N ASN A 271 0.46 -11.74 -11.97
CA ASN A 271 0.74 -13.04 -11.39
C ASN A 271 0.01 -13.10 -10.04
N ILE A 272 -0.94 -14.02 -9.93
CA ILE A 272 -1.78 -14.17 -8.73
C ILE A 272 -1.49 -15.53 -8.14
N PHE A 273 -0.82 -15.57 -7.01
CA PHE A 273 -0.36 -16.84 -6.45
C PHE A 273 -0.39 -16.86 -4.92
N ASN A 274 -0.63 -18.05 -4.37
CA ASN A 274 -0.63 -18.26 -2.92
C ASN A 274 -1.56 -17.32 -2.13
N ASN A 275 -2.69 -16.94 -2.70
CA ASN A 275 -3.71 -16.19 -1.97
C ASN A 275 -4.79 -17.13 -1.42
N GLN A 276 -5.49 -16.65 -0.40
CA GLN A 276 -6.75 -17.21 0.06
C GLN A 276 -7.87 -16.23 -0.32
N ILE A 277 -8.80 -16.66 -1.17
CA ILE A 277 -9.87 -15.83 -1.72
C ILE A 277 -11.20 -16.51 -1.46
N SER A 278 -12.05 -15.89 -0.64
CA SER A 278 -13.26 -16.58 -0.18
C SER A 278 -14.42 -15.64 0.11
N GLU A 279 -15.61 -16.20 0.13
CA GLU A 279 -16.83 -15.55 0.59
C GLU A 279 -17.15 -14.24 -0.16
N ASN A 280 -16.74 -14.17 -1.44
CA ASN A 280 -17.15 -13.12 -2.33
C ASN A 280 -18.42 -13.63 -3.03
N TYR A 281 -19.59 -13.13 -2.65
CA TYR A 281 -20.83 -13.66 -3.18
C TYR A 281 -21.96 -12.63 -3.26
N ASP A 282 -22.88 -12.92 -4.16
CA ASP A 282 -24.15 -12.22 -4.28
C ASP A 282 -25.22 -12.94 -3.44
N THR A 283 -25.99 -12.20 -2.69
CA THR A 283 -27.11 -12.72 -1.92
C THR A 283 -28.41 -12.76 -2.72
N ARG A 284 -28.43 -12.15 -3.90
CA ARG A 284 -29.62 -12.08 -4.77
C ARG A 284 -29.78 -13.31 -5.62
N GLY A 285 -30.62 -14.22 -5.25
CA GLY A 285 -30.93 -15.44 -5.99
C GLY A 285 -31.79 -15.25 -7.26
N ASN A 286 -31.87 -14.08 -7.86
CA ASN A 286 -32.82 -13.80 -8.95
C ASN A 286 -32.23 -13.78 -10.39
N GLY A 287 -31.02 -14.25 -10.59
CA GLY A 287 -30.54 -14.72 -11.89
C GLY A 287 -30.31 -13.67 -12.99
N THR A 288 -30.32 -12.40 -12.72
CA THR A 288 -30.20 -11.36 -13.74
C THR A 288 -28.84 -10.68 -13.82
N GLU A 289 -27.90 -10.94 -12.90
CA GLU A 289 -26.63 -10.26 -12.87
C GLU A 289 -25.44 -11.11 -13.28
N ILE A 290 -24.69 -10.60 -14.23
CA ILE A 290 -23.70 -11.38 -15.00
C ILE A 290 -22.31 -11.38 -14.34
N TYR A 291 -22.03 -10.58 -13.28
CA TYR A 291 -20.68 -10.35 -12.81
C TYR A 291 -20.53 -10.28 -11.27
N SER A 292 -21.33 -10.97 -10.54
CA SER A 292 -21.33 -10.96 -9.09
C SER A 292 -20.87 -12.30 -8.49
N GLY A 293 -20.26 -12.28 -7.31
CA GLY A 293 -19.80 -13.48 -6.63
C GLY A 293 -18.57 -14.13 -7.26
N ILE A 294 -17.56 -13.33 -7.66
CA ILE A 294 -16.38 -13.85 -8.35
C ILE A 294 -15.15 -13.74 -7.44
N GLY A 295 -14.42 -14.84 -7.31
CA GLY A 295 -13.12 -14.82 -6.60
C GLY A 295 -12.08 -14.04 -7.40
N ILE A 296 -11.79 -14.44 -8.64
CA ILE A 296 -10.86 -13.75 -9.56
C ILE A 296 -11.53 -13.56 -10.91
N TYR A 297 -11.61 -12.32 -11.37
CA TYR A 297 -12.19 -11.93 -12.65
C TYR A 297 -11.13 -11.36 -13.60
N VAL A 298 -10.89 -12.00 -14.74
CA VAL A 298 -9.86 -11.58 -15.71
C VAL A 298 -10.52 -11.22 -17.03
N ILE A 299 -10.60 -9.93 -17.33
CA ILE A 299 -11.03 -9.41 -18.65
C ILE A 299 -9.86 -8.80 -19.43
N SER A 300 -8.67 -8.73 -18.83
CA SER A 300 -7.45 -8.30 -19.50
C SER A 300 -6.94 -9.36 -20.47
N THR A 301 -6.44 -8.93 -21.62
CA THR A 301 -5.82 -9.80 -22.64
C THR A 301 -4.29 -9.84 -22.54
N ALA A 302 -3.68 -9.10 -21.62
CA ALA A 302 -2.22 -8.92 -21.54
C ALA A 302 -1.44 -10.11 -20.94
N GLY A 303 -2.13 -11.16 -20.54
CA GLY A 303 -1.54 -12.35 -19.94
C GLY A 303 -1.56 -12.32 -18.41
N THR A 304 -2.26 -13.29 -17.84
CA THR A 304 -2.40 -13.46 -16.39
C THR A 304 -2.06 -14.89 -16.00
N LYS A 305 -1.33 -15.05 -14.90
CA LYS A 305 -1.02 -16.36 -14.32
C LYS A 305 -1.67 -16.50 -12.95
N ILE A 306 -2.39 -17.59 -12.73
CA ILE A 306 -3.14 -17.85 -11.49
C ILE A 306 -2.76 -19.24 -11.00
N PHE A 307 -2.02 -19.34 -9.90
CA PHE A 307 -1.56 -20.63 -9.38
C PHE A 307 -1.37 -20.65 -7.87
N GLY A 308 -1.51 -21.82 -7.25
CA GLY A 308 -1.30 -22.00 -5.82
C GLY A 308 -2.30 -21.27 -4.92
N ASN A 309 -3.42 -20.77 -5.45
CA ASN A 309 -4.42 -20.07 -4.67
C ASN A 309 -5.43 -21.05 -4.07
N LEU A 310 -5.94 -20.70 -2.90
CA LEU A 310 -7.08 -21.35 -2.26
C LEU A 310 -8.32 -20.46 -2.47
N LEU A 311 -9.29 -20.96 -3.26
CA LEU A 311 -10.53 -20.25 -3.56
C LEU A 311 -11.72 -21.08 -3.08
N TYR A 312 -12.57 -20.52 -2.22
CA TYR A 312 -13.74 -21.24 -1.75
C TYR A 312 -14.88 -20.28 -1.38
N ASN A 313 -16.11 -20.81 -1.50
CA ASN A 313 -17.31 -20.05 -1.18
C ASN A 313 -17.43 -18.72 -1.94
N ASN A 314 -16.86 -18.65 -3.15
CA ASN A 314 -17.15 -17.57 -4.08
C ASN A 314 -18.30 -18.00 -4.97
N GLY A 315 -19.28 -17.13 -5.21
CA GLY A 315 -20.43 -17.50 -6.01
C GLY A 315 -21.74 -16.86 -5.59
N VAL A 316 -22.84 -17.45 -5.99
CA VAL A 316 -24.20 -17.07 -5.60
C VAL A 316 -24.71 -18.05 -4.57
N ASN A 317 -25.34 -17.55 -3.52
CA ASN A 317 -25.94 -18.40 -2.50
C ASN A 317 -27.32 -18.91 -3.00
N GLY A 318 -27.33 -20.13 -3.54
CA GLY A 318 -28.55 -20.90 -3.72
C GLY A 318 -29.09 -21.07 -5.13
N ASP A 319 -28.43 -20.58 -6.19
CA ASP A 319 -28.96 -20.78 -7.54
C ASP A 319 -27.91 -21.10 -8.63
N SER A 320 -28.40 -21.66 -9.75
CA SER A 320 -27.63 -22.18 -10.88
C SER A 320 -27.03 -21.10 -11.78
N ASP A 321 -26.69 -19.96 -11.28
CA ASP A 321 -26.52 -18.76 -12.08
C ASP A 321 -25.24 -18.57 -12.87
N THR A 322 -25.45 -17.84 -13.96
CA THR A 322 -24.53 -17.71 -15.08
C THR A 322 -23.31 -16.81 -14.81
N GLY A 323 -23.23 -16.14 -13.67
CA GLY A 323 -22.19 -15.14 -13.35
C GLY A 323 -21.17 -15.55 -12.29
N ALA A 324 -21.54 -16.40 -11.34
CA ALA A 324 -20.71 -16.76 -10.20
C ALA A 324 -19.57 -17.72 -10.56
N ALA A 325 -18.37 -17.48 -10.05
CA ALA A 325 -17.23 -18.37 -10.24
C ALA A 325 -16.13 -18.14 -9.21
N ASN A 326 -15.36 -19.17 -8.88
CA ASN A 326 -14.09 -18.96 -8.20
C ASN A 326 -13.11 -18.20 -9.11
N ILE A 327 -13.03 -18.57 -10.37
CA ILE A 327 -12.26 -17.86 -11.40
C ILE A 327 -13.14 -17.69 -12.63
N TRP A 328 -13.29 -16.46 -13.09
CA TRP A 328 -13.87 -16.16 -14.38
C TRP A 328 -12.84 -15.49 -15.29
N ALA A 329 -12.47 -16.18 -16.36
CA ALA A 329 -11.44 -15.73 -17.28
C ALA A 329 -11.94 -15.86 -18.73
N PRO A 330 -12.80 -14.94 -19.22
CA PRO A 330 -13.23 -14.91 -20.61
C PRO A 330 -12.08 -14.53 -21.57
N ALA A 331 -11.01 -13.92 -21.05
CA ALA A 331 -9.83 -13.60 -21.83
C ALA A 331 -9.01 -14.85 -22.19
N GLN A 332 -8.43 -14.87 -23.40
CA GLN A 332 -7.75 -16.05 -23.92
C GLN A 332 -6.31 -16.25 -23.40
N ASN A 333 -5.69 -15.21 -22.84
CA ASN A 333 -4.30 -15.27 -22.41
C ASN A 333 -4.17 -15.41 -20.89
N VAL A 334 -4.78 -16.47 -20.34
CA VAL A 334 -4.78 -16.78 -18.91
C VAL A 334 -4.28 -18.20 -18.69
N THR A 335 -3.29 -18.34 -17.82
CA THR A 335 -2.81 -19.65 -17.37
C THR A 335 -3.30 -19.89 -15.95
N ILE A 336 -4.04 -20.99 -15.74
CA ILE A 336 -4.57 -21.38 -14.43
C ILE A 336 -4.03 -22.76 -14.10
N ALA A 337 -3.36 -22.91 -12.95
CA ALA A 337 -2.80 -24.21 -12.57
C ALA A 337 -2.62 -24.32 -11.03
N TYR A 338 -2.75 -25.54 -10.53
CA TYR A 338 -2.44 -25.88 -9.14
C TYR A 338 -3.18 -25.05 -8.08
N ASN A 339 -4.41 -24.64 -8.36
CA ASN A 339 -5.24 -23.96 -7.39
C ASN A 339 -6.15 -24.97 -6.69
N ALA A 340 -6.43 -24.76 -5.41
CA ALA A 340 -7.48 -25.45 -4.70
C ALA A 340 -8.78 -24.64 -4.79
N MET A 341 -9.86 -25.26 -5.22
CA MET A 341 -11.13 -24.59 -5.44
C MET A 341 -12.30 -25.41 -4.92
N ILE A 342 -13.15 -24.76 -4.13
CA ILE A 342 -14.46 -25.28 -3.75
C ILE A 342 -15.50 -24.19 -4.04
N ALA A 343 -16.45 -24.48 -4.91
CA ALA A 343 -17.57 -23.60 -5.20
C ALA A 343 -18.87 -24.15 -4.61
N TYR A 344 -19.88 -23.31 -4.49
CA TYR A 344 -21.24 -23.73 -4.15
C TYR A 344 -21.84 -24.67 -5.19
N SER A 345 -21.40 -24.55 -6.46
CA SER A 345 -21.78 -25.48 -7.54
C SER A 345 -20.58 -25.85 -8.41
N THR A 346 -20.62 -27.03 -9.04
CA THR A 346 -19.54 -27.50 -9.92
C THR A 346 -19.36 -26.63 -11.17
N SER A 347 -20.40 -25.95 -11.64
CA SER A 347 -20.32 -25.02 -12.77
C SER A 347 -19.61 -23.70 -12.44
N GLY A 348 -19.41 -23.37 -11.17
CA GLY A 348 -18.78 -22.13 -10.72
C GLY A 348 -17.29 -22.22 -10.43
N LEU A 349 -16.58 -23.31 -10.74
CA LEU A 349 -15.15 -23.43 -10.43
C LEU A 349 -14.29 -22.53 -11.31
N VAL A 350 -14.34 -22.73 -12.63
CA VAL A 350 -13.63 -21.92 -13.63
C VAL A 350 -14.55 -21.69 -14.82
N ARG A 351 -14.63 -20.45 -15.28
CA ARG A 351 -15.44 -20.06 -16.45
C ARG A 351 -14.58 -19.32 -17.49
N GLY A 352 -15.06 -19.28 -18.72
CA GLY A 352 -14.45 -18.48 -19.80
C GLY A 352 -13.46 -19.24 -20.67
N GLY A 353 -13.49 -20.57 -20.67
CA GLY A 353 -12.67 -21.41 -21.57
C GLY A 353 -11.22 -21.62 -21.09
N ALA A 354 -10.85 -21.10 -19.92
CA ALA A 354 -9.59 -21.44 -19.26
C ALA A 354 -9.75 -22.74 -18.47
N GLU A 355 -8.68 -23.54 -18.40
CA GLU A 355 -8.65 -24.77 -17.62
C GLU A 355 -7.70 -24.63 -16.44
N ASN A 356 -8.08 -25.16 -15.28
CA ASN A 356 -7.18 -25.24 -14.14
C ASN A 356 -6.46 -26.59 -14.15
N HIS A 357 -5.21 -26.58 -14.53
CA HIS A 357 -4.38 -27.78 -14.53
C HIS A 357 -4.02 -28.20 -13.11
N ALA A 358 -4.14 -29.51 -12.81
CA ALA A 358 -3.85 -30.08 -11.51
C ALA A 358 -4.61 -29.42 -10.34
N MET A 359 -5.91 -29.21 -10.53
CA MET A 359 -6.81 -28.66 -9.50
C MET A 359 -6.87 -29.60 -8.27
N VAL A 360 -6.87 -29.00 -7.09
CA VAL A 360 -7.16 -29.66 -5.82
C VAL A 360 -8.54 -29.26 -5.35
N ASN A 361 -9.42 -30.22 -5.14
CA ASN A 361 -10.79 -29.98 -4.64
C ASN A 361 -10.85 -30.23 -3.12
N SER A 362 -10.16 -29.41 -2.37
CA SER A 362 -10.13 -29.47 -0.89
C SER A 362 -9.77 -28.15 -0.27
N THR A 363 -10.22 -27.94 0.98
CA THR A 363 -9.82 -26.82 1.84
C THR A 363 -9.11 -27.30 3.11
N THR A 364 -8.91 -28.61 3.26
CA THR A 364 -8.22 -29.12 4.45
C THR A 364 -6.73 -28.84 4.34
N ALA A 365 -6.11 -28.40 5.44
CA ALA A 365 -4.70 -28.03 5.45
C ALA A 365 -3.79 -29.19 4.96
N ALA A 366 -4.12 -30.44 5.30
CA ALA A 366 -3.35 -31.61 4.89
C ALA A 366 -3.37 -31.84 3.37
N ASP A 367 -4.47 -31.49 2.69
CA ASP A 367 -4.60 -31.65 1.25
C ASP A 367 -3.94 -30.52 0.46
N LEU A 368 -3.57 -29.42 1.12
CA LEU A 368 -2.98 -28.24 0.49
C LEU A 368 -1.45 -28.24 0.58
N VAL A 369 -0.87 -28.99 1.51
CA VAL A 369 0.58 -29.09 1.70
C VAL A 369 1.21 -29.79 0.49
N ASP A 370 2.29 -29.22 -0.05
CA ASP A 370 3.04 -29.74 -1.20
C ASP A 370 2.19 -30.00 -2.48
N LYS A 371 1.07 -29.30 -2.64
CA LYS A 371 0.17 -29.45 -3.79
C LYS A 371 0.18 -28.28 -4.76
N GLY A 372 0.89 -27.22 -4.45
CA GLY A 372 1.02 -26.06 -5.31
C GLY A 372 1.89 -26.27 -6.53
N HIS A 373 2.41 -25.23 -7.12
CA HIS A 373 3.19 -25.28 -8.35
C HIS A 373 4.48 -26.09 -8.14
N PRO A 374 4.83 -27.05 -9.02
CA PRO A 374 6.00 -27.92 -8.82
C PRO A 374 7.34 -27.25 -9.19
N ASP A 375 7.33 -26.10 -9.82
CA ASP A 375 8.54 -25.41 -10.23
C ASP A 375 9.34 -24.92 -9.03
N ALA A 376 10.66 -25.10 -9.07
CA ALA A 376 11.58 -24.71 -8.02
C ALA A 376 11.53 -23.18 -7.69
N THR A 377 11.09 -22.36 -8.63
CA THR A 377 10.89 -20.92 -8.40
C THR A 377 9.76 -20.60 -7.42
N HIS A 378 8.85 -21.57 -7.23
CA HIS A 378 7.68 -21.44 -6.37
C HIS A 378 7.76 -22.27 -5.10
N GLN A 379 8.85 -22.98 -4.86
CA GLN A 379 9.04 -23.80 -3.65
C GLN A 379 8.84 -22.99 -2.36
N ASP A 380 8.45 -23.68 -1.32
CA ASP A 380 8.36 -23.12 0.01
C ASP A 380 9.76 -22.80 0.58
N LYS A 381 9.79 -22.09 1.67
CA LYS A 381 11.05 -21.59 2.26
C LYS A 381 11.98 -22.72 2.73
N ASP A 382 11.43 -23.87 3.09
CA ASP A 382 12.18 -25.06 3.50
C ASP A 382 12.67 -25.92 2.31
N GLY A 383 12.35 -25.51 1.08
CA GLY A 383 12.72 -26.19 -0.15
C GLY A 383 11.73 -27.27 -0.58
N SER A 384 10.66 -27.50 0.18
CA SER A 384 9.58 -28.39 -0.23
C SER A 384 8.78 -27.79 -1.39
N ARG A 385 7.92 -28.61 -2.01
CA ARG A 385 7.02 -28.13 -3.03
C ARG A 385 6.03 -27.12 -2.43
N ASN A 386 5.69 -26.08 -3.20
CA ASN A 386 4.79 -25.03 -2.80
C ASN A 386 3.48 -25.54 -2.18
N ASP A 387 3.10 -25.00 -1.03
CA ASP A 387 1.77 -25.16 -0.46
C ASP A 387 0.75 -24.29 -1.20
N ILE A 388 -0.48 -24.75 -1.25
CA ILE A 388 -1.60 -23.97 -1.80
C ILE A 388 -2.13 -23.01 -0.73
N GLY A 389 -2.43 -21.77 -1.12
CA GLY A 389 -3.01 -20.76 -0.25
C GLY A 389 -1.96 -19.82 0.37
N ARG A 390 -2.43 -18.93 1.23
CA ARG A 390 -1.65 -17.77 1.71
C ARG A 390 -0.39 -18.10 2.51
N SER A 391 -0.21 -19.34 2.89
CA SER A 391 0.97 -19.79 3.67
C SER A 391 2.07 -20.38 2.79
N GLY A 392 1.80 -20.64 1.51
CA GLY A 392 2.75 -21.26 0.61
C GLY A 392 3.70 -20.28 -0.08
N GLY A 393 4.73 -20.86 -0.67
CA GLY A 393 5.71 -20.16 -1.48
C GLY A 393 6.87 -19.56 -0.71
N ARG A 394 7.97 -19.36 -1.42
CA ARG A 394 9.24 -18.83 -0.89
C ARG A 394 9.10 -17.48 -0.21
N ASN A 395 8.17 -16.65 -0.69
CA ASN A 395 7.95 -15.30 -0.20
C ASN A 395 7.08 -15.24 1.07
N TYR A 396 6.64 -16.38 1.58
CA TYR A 396 5.91 -16.42 2.84
C TYR A 396 6.83 -16.14 4.03
N LEU A 397 6.63 -14.99 4.64
CA LEU A 397 7.34 -14.60 5.87
C LEU A 397 6.41 -14.82 7.06
N THR A 398 6.79 -15.72 7.95
CA THR A 398 5.95 -16.16 9.07
C THR A 398 5.65 -15.06 10.08
N ASN A 399 6.59 -14.16 10.34
CA ASN A 399 6.41 -13.08 11.30
C ASN A 399 7.20 -11.85 10.86
N VAL A 400 6.50 -10.77 10.52
CA VAL A 400 7.09 -9.45 10.49
C VAL A 400 6.91 -8.86 11.88
N THR A 401 7.99 -8.85 12.64
CA THR A 401 8.00 -8.16 13.92
C THR A 401 7.85 -6.66 13.70
N THR A 402 7.24 -5.97 14.65
CA THR A 402 7.00 -4.52 14.62
C THR A 402 8.29 -3.70 14.80
N THR A 403 9.44 -4.22 14.36
CA THR A 403 10.73 -3.52 14.47
C THR A 403 10.81 -2.37 13.46
N ASP A 404 11.52 -1.32 13.82
CA ASP A 404 11.77 -0.17 12.94
C ASP A 404 12.77 -0.44 11.81
N GLY A 405 13.22 -1.67 11.69
CA GLY A 405 14.14 -2.12 10.66
C GLY A 405 13.53 -2.17 9.24
N PRO A 406 14.36 -2.36 8.22
CA PRO A 406 13.88 -2.55 6.86
C PRO A 406 13.03 -3.82 6.77
N ILE A 407 11.88 -3.71 6.11
CA ILE A 407 11.02 -4.85 5.78
C ILE A 407 11.37 -5.29 4.37
N PRO A 408 11.81 -6.55 4.15
CA PRO A 408 12.01 -7.04 2.80
C PRO A 408 10.66 -7.12 2.08
N ILE A 409 10.57 -6.46 0.94
CA ILE A 409 9.37 -6.41 0.11
C ILE A 409 9.46 -7.44 -1.01
N SER A 410 10.64 -7.57 -1.60
CA SER A 410 10.93 -8.58 -2.60
C SER A 410 12.32 -9.17 -2.40
N PHE A 411 12.46 -10.42 -2.79
CA PHE A 411 13.72 -11.15 -2.80
C PHE A 411 13.72 -12.05 -4.04
N THR A 412 14.72 -11.89 -4.88
CA THR A 412 14.94 -12.77 -6.03
C THR A 412 16.34 -13.32 -6.00
N ALA A 413 16.49 -14.57 -6.39
CA ALA A 413 17.79 -15.19 -6.62
C ALA A 413 17.77 -15.88 -7.99
N ASP A 414 18.69 -15.52 -8.85
CA ASP A 414 18.74 -16.07 -10.21
C ASP A 414 20.17 -16.39 -10.62
N PRO A 415 20.44 -17.63 -11.08
CA PRO A 415 19.56 -18.79 -11.02
C PRO A 415 19.47 -19.37 -9.59
N LEU A 416 18.42 -20.12 -9.30
CA LEU A 416 18.18 -20.72 -7.97
C LEU A 416 19.12 -21.89 -7.66
N ALA A 417 19.70 -22.50 -8.69
CA ALA A 417 20.69 -23.57 -8.55
C ALA A 417 21.81 -23.33 -9.56
N VAL A 418 23.05 -23.41 -9.10
CA VAL A 418 24.25 -23.28 -9.92
C VAL A 418 25.19 -24.44 -9.68
N PRO A 419 25.97 -24.86 -10.68
CA PRO A 419 27.10 -25.79 -10.48
C PRO A 419 28.10 -25.23 -9.46
N ILE A 420 28.91 -26.11 -8.87
CA ILE A 420 29.99 -25.68 -7.98
C ILE A 420 30.87 -24.66 -8.69
N GLY A 421 31.05 -23.49 -8.07
CA GLY A 421 31.79 -22.35 -8.64
C GLY A 421 30.95 -21.41 -9.52
N GLY A 422 29.66 -21.67 -9.70
CA GLY A 422 28.75 -20.75 -10.39
C GLY A 422 28.35 -19.54 -9.54
N THR A 423 27.79 -18.53 -10.18
CA THR A 423 27.35 -17.30 -9.53
C THR A 423 25.82 -17.25 -9.46
N VAL A 424 25.30 -16.85 -8.30
CA VAL A 424 23.88 -16.53 -8.08
C VAL A 424 23.78 -15.02 -7.90
N THR A 425 22.93 -14.37 -8.67
CA THR A 425 22.55 -12.98 -8.43
C THR A 425 21.43 -12.93 -7.42
N ILE A 426 21.63 -12.23 -6.32
CA ILE A 426 20.62 -12.02 -5.29
C ILE A 426 20.23 -10.55 -5.31
N GLU A 427 18.97 -10.30 -5.60
CA GLU A 427 18.37 -8.97 -5.51
C GLU A 427 17.32 -8.97 -4.41
N SER A 428 17.39 -7.98 -3.53
CA SER A 428 16.35 -7.76 -2.54
C SER A 428 15.97 -6.28 -2.50
N THR A 429 14.68 -6.03 -2.36
CA THR A 429 14.13 -4.70 -2.12
C THR A 429 13.55 -4.67 -0.73
N GLY A 430 14.01 -3.72 0.07
CA GLY A 430 13.47 -3.47 1.40
C GLY A 430 12.90 -2.06 1.48
N ALA A 431 11.85 -1.88 2.26
CA ALA A 431 11.35 -0.57 2.64
C ALA A 431 11.70 -0.28 4.09
N THR A 432 12.29 0.87 4.32
CA THR A 432 12.45 1.45 5.65
C THR A 432 12.00 2.89 5.61
N ILE A 433 11.24 3.28 6.61
CA ILE A 433 10.88 4.68 6.84
C ILE A 433 11.89 5.21 7.86
N LYS A 434 12.82 6.03 7.41
CA LYS A 434 13.77 6.74 8.27
C LYS A 434 13.23 8.12 8.60
#